data_2935c3c52d0c0102c5b6c4e9cc1227c9
#
_entry.id   2935c3c52d0c0102c5b6c4e9cc1227c9
#
_cell.length_a   1.000
_cell.length_b   1.000
_cell.length_c   1.000
_cell.angle_alpha   90.00
_cell.angle_beta   90.00
_cell.angle_gamma   90.00
#
_symmetry.space_group_name_H-M   'P 1'
#
loop_
_entity.id
_entity.type
_entity.pdbx_description
1 polymer ?
#
loop_
_entity_poly.entity_id
_entity_poly.type
_entity_poly.pdbx_seq_one_letter_code
_entity_poly.pdbx_strand_id
1 'polypeptide(L)'
;MQQPPQEQVSREEELVDEAGAETFPASDAPGWNPTHAGAPAHREIVPEQGHEVLRAQLRTDVERLSRPVAGVEQRRRVREEIVSRAMLGAGRAVVREPVDDALLVRTLESEQLGAMRDASCVIFGARYDGDDISGVAALLALCRGLAHARLRRSIRFVAFADAPQVSGSARYAERLWTGGVGVHAMVSLARVDLSRDHEAALLFVGNMRTRRLLADSKEVFERASRIGARALALPSWLPGLRAGDHASFRRHGWPAIMIADRTPWRARAPGAPDVDRIAAAMPGLVAMALRLASGV
;
A
#
# COMPACT_ATOMS: atom_id res chain seq x y z
N MET A 1 -21.53 -11.14 -26.50
CA MET A 1 -20.90 -10.38 -25.39
C MET A 1 -22.01 -10.11 -24.39
N GLN A 2 -22.15 -10.97 -23.39
CA GLN A 2 -23.17 -10.81 -22.33
C GLN A 2 -22.53 -10.03 -21.19
N GLN A 3 -23.12 -8.90 -20.80
CA GLN A 3 -22.78 -8.19 -19.56
C GLN A 3 -23.11 -9.11 -18.37
N PRO A 4 -22.27 -9.16 -17.33
CA PRO A 4 -22.65 -9.84 -16.10
C PRO A 4 -23.85 -9.11 -15.48
N PRO A 5 -24.84 -9.83 -14.95
CA PRO A 5 -26.05 -9.23 -14.43
C PRO A 5 -25.73 -8.38 -13.18
N GLN A 6 -26.26 -7.17 -13.14
CA GLN A 6 -26.13 -6.21 -12.04
C GLN A 6 -26.55 -6.80 -10.67
N GLU A 7 -27.42 -7.81 -10.65
CA GLU A 7 -27.83 -8.54 -9.45
C GLU A 7 -26.71 -9.31 -8.74
N GLN A 8 -25.69 -9.81 -9.47
CA GLN A 8 -24.58 -10.51 -8.84
C GLN A 8 -23.63 -9.56 -8.07
N VAL A 9 -23.44 -8.36 -8.58
CA VAL A 9 -22.60 -7.35 -7.94
C VAL A 9 -23.27 -6.84 -6.65
N SER A 10 -24.58 -6.64 -6.66
CA SER A 10 -25.35 -6.17 -5.50
C SER A 10 -25.34 -7.21 -4.36
N ARG A 11 -25.41 -8.49 -4.69
CA ARG A 11 -25.43 -9.60 -3.72
C ARG A 11 -24.03 -9.82 -3.10
N GLU A 12 -22.98 -9.57 -3.85
CA GLU A 12 -21.60 -9.62 -3.34
C GLU A 12 -21.30 -8.42 -2.44
N GLU A 13 -21.87 -7.25 -2.69
CA GLU A 13 -21.77 -6.07 -1.83
C GLU A 13 -22.50 -6.28 -0.49
N GLU A 14 -23.70 -6.83 -0.50
CA GLU A 14 -24.45 -7.18 0.72
C GLU A 14 -23.71 -8.21 1.59
N LEU A 15 -23.16 -9.26 0.98
CA LEU A 15 -22.41 -10.29 1.72
C LEU A 15 -21.14 -9.76 2.37
N VAL A 16 -20.54 -8.72 1.82
CA VAL A 16 -19.34 -8.12 2.37
C VAL A 16 -19.66 -7.12 3.47
N ASP A 17 -20.73 -6.36 3.32
CA ASP A 17 -21.22 -5.47 4.37
C ASP A 17 -21.70 -6.29 5.59
N GLU A 18 -22.34 -7.43 5.36
CA GLU A 18 -22.77 -8.37 6.40
C GLU A 18 -21.56 -9.05 7.08
N ALA A 19 -20.56 -9.53 6.32
CA ALA A 19 -19.34 -10.10 6.86
C ALA A 19 -18.47 -9.05 7.60
N GLY A 20 -18.53 -7.79 7.21
CA GLY A 20 -17.89 -6.66 7.88
C GLY A 20 -18.54 -6.33 9.22
N ALA A 21 -19.87 -6.46 9.32
CA ALA A 21 -20.63 -6.25 10.53
C ALA A 21 -20.45 -7.40 11.56
N GLU A 22 -20.32 -8.63 11.07
CA GLU A 22 -20.15 -9.81 11.94
C GLU A 22 -18.70 -10.00 12.45
N THR A 23 -17.70 -9.43 11.78
CA THR A 23 -16.28 -9.67 12.14
C THR A 23 -15.78 -8.87 13.35
N PHE A 24 -16.55 -7.89 13.80
CA PHE A 24 -16.27 -7.13 15.02
C PHE A 24 -17.53 -7.01 15.88
N PRO A 25 -17.90 -8.07 16.64
CA PRO A 25 -18.75 -7.84 17.76
C PRO A 25 -18.03 -6.83 18.66
N ALA A 26 -18.74 -5.81 19.12
CA ALA A 26 -18.28 -4.95 20.19
C ALA A 26 -17.97 -5.87 21.38
N SER A 27 -16.73 -6.34 21.48
CA SER A 27 -16.28 -7.01 22.70
C SER A 27 -16.27 -5.93 23.77
N ASP A 28 -17.11 -6.10 24.76
CA ASP A 28 -17.06 -5.35 26.00
C ASP A 28 -15.59 -5.21 26.40
N ALA A 29 -15.13 -3.97 26.54
CA ALA A 29 -13.78 -3.69 26.96
C ALA A 29 -13.56 -4.40 28.31
N PRO A 30 -12.59 -5.30 28.45
CA PRO A 30 -12.23 -5.83 29.76
C PRO A 30 -11.89 -4.62 30.62
N GLY A 31 -12.50 -4.55 31.83
CA GLY A 31 -12.39 -3.44 32.76
C GLY A 31 -10.95 -3.03 32.98
N TRP A 32 -10.51 -2.01 32.27
CA TRP A 32 -9.17 -1.46 32.35
C TRP A 32 -9.11 -0.50 33.53
N ASN A 33 -8.25 -0.83 34.46
CA ASN A 33 -7.99 -0.02 35.66
C ASN A 33 -7.17 1.22 35.23
N PRO A 34 -7.62 2.47 35.44
CA PRO A 34 -7.01 3.68 34.86
C PRO A 34 -5.74 4.16 35.55
N THR A 35 -5.05 3.34 36.36
CA THR A 35 -3.90 3.75 37.17
C THR A 35 -2.56 3.72 36.50
N HIS A 36 -2.46 3.38 35.22
CA HIS A 36 -1.24 3.56 34.41
C HIS A 36 -1.52 4.34 33.14
N ALA A 37 -1.86 5.61 33.31
CA ALA A 37 -1.70 6.57 32.23
C ALA A 37 -0.20 6.75 32.00
N GLY A 38 0.38 5.94 31.13
CA GLY A 38 1.68 6.21 30.54
C GLY A 38 1.65 7.62 29.95
N ALA A 39 2.76 8.36 30.13
CA ALA A 39 2.91 9.70 29.59
C ALA A 39 2.40 9.76 28.15
N PRO A 40 1.70 10.85 27.75
CA PRO A 40 1.18 10.98 26.40
C PRO A 40 2.36 10.78 25.43
N ALA A 41 2.22 9.79 24.55
CA ALA A 41 3.18 9.56 23.49
C ALA A 41 3.39 10.90 22.79
N HIS A 42 4.63 11.40 22.81
CA HIS A 42 5.00 12.62 22.11
C HIS A 42 4.50 12.47 20.68
N ARG A 43 3.45 13.23 20.31
CA ARG A 43 3.16 13.52 18.92
C ARG A 43 4.41 14.22 18.41
N GLU A 44 5.25 13.51 17.66
CA GLU A 44 6.23 14.17 16.81
C GLU A 44 5.41 15.03 15.83
N ILE A 45 5.28 16.30 16.17
CA ILE A 45 4.66 17.30 15.30
C ILE A 45 5.69 17.46 14.17
N VAL A 46 5.41 16.82 13.04
CA VAL A 46 6.16 17.13 11.80
C VAL A 46 5.96 18.63 11.59
N PRO A 47 7.03 19.44 11.53
CA PRO A 47 6.90 20.87 11.39
C PRO A 47 6.04 21.21 10.18
N GLU A 48 5.21 22.27 10.24
CA GLU A 48 4.35 22.69 9.12
C GLU A 48 5.12 22.81 7.80
N GLN A 49 6.36 23.26 7.84
CA GLN A 49 7.28 23.29 6.69
C GLN A 49 7.53 21.91 6.08
N GLY A 50 7.61 20.86 6.89
CA GLY A 50 7.75 19.48 6.39
C GLY A 50 6.50 18.99 5.64
N HIS A 51 5.31 19.43 6.05
CA HIS A 51 4.06 19.12 5.37
C HIS A 51 3.94 19.84 4.02
N GLU A 52 4.38 21.08 3.91
CA GLU A 52 4.36 21.83 2.66
C GLU A 52 5.33 21.22 1.63
N VAL A 53 6.54 20.87 2.04
CA VAL A 53 7.51 20.19 1.19
C VAL A 53 6.97 18.85 0.67
N LEU A 54 6.37 18.06 1.56
CA LEU A 54 5.74 16.79 1.19
C LEU A 54 4.61 16.99 0.16
N ARG A 55 3.72 17.96 0.39
CA ARG A 55 2.63 18.29 -0.54
C ARG A 55 3.16 18.75 -1.90
N ALA A 56 4.17 19.60 -1.92
CA ALA A 56 4.78 20.07 -3.16
C ALA A 56 5.42 18.91 -3.96
N GLN A 57 6.11 18.02 -3.28
CA GLN A 57 6.70 16.82 -3.90
C GLN A 57 5.62 15.86 -4.43
N LEU A 58 4.57 15.58 -3.64
CA LEU A 58 3.44 14.75 -4.07
C LEU A 58 2.73 15.36 -5.29
N ARG A 59 2.50 16.69 -5.28
CA ARG A 59 1.91 17.38 -6.44
C ARG A 59 2.74 17.19 -7.69
N THR A 60 4.05 17.40 -7.57
CA THR A 60 5.00 17.19 -8.68
C THR A 60 4.95 15.75 -9.20
N ASP A 61 4.94 14.76 -8.31
CA ASP A 61 4.87 13.35 -8.71
C ASP A 61 3.54 13.03 -9.40
N VAL A 62 2.43 13.46 -8.81
CA VAL A 62 1.08 13.25 -9.38
C VAL A 62 0.96 13.91 -10.74
N GLU A 63 1.39 15.16 -10.90
CA GLU A 63 1.39 15.87 -12.19
C GLU A 63 2.20 15.14 -13.26
N ARG A 64 3.41 14.68 -12.91
CA ARG A 64 4.28 13.95 -13.84
C ARG A 64 3.68 12.60 -14.23
N LEU A 65 3.17 11.83 -13.26
CA LEU A 65 2.58 10.51 -13.48
C LEU A 65 1.24 10.57 -14.23
N SER A 66 0.49 11.70 -14.09
CA SER A 66 -0.80 11.94 -14.76
C SER A 66 -0.68 12.48 -16.16
N ARG A 67 0.53 12.84 -16.63
CA ARG A 67 0.71 13.40 -17.97
C ARG A 67 0.08 12.50 -19.03
N PRO A 68 -0.75 13.06 -19.92
CA PRO A 68 -1.32 12.30 -21.00
C PRO A 68 -0.19 11.80 -21.93
N VAL A 69 -0.15 10.51 -22.14
CA VAL A 69 0.79 9.87 -23.06
C VAL A 69 0.01 8.90 -23.92
N ALA A 70 0.14 9.04 -25.25
CA ALA A 70 -0.53 8.16 -26.21
C ALA A 70 0.06 6.74 -26.13
N GLY A 71 -0.84 5.75 -26.08
CA GLY A 71 -0.47 4.34 -26.03
C GLY A 71 -0.06 3.84 -24.62
N VAL A 72 -0.48 2.62 -24.33
CA VAL A 72 -0.25 1.99 -23.01
C VAL A 72 1.23 1.76 -22.75
N GLU A 73 1.97 1.27 -23.75
CA GLU A 73 3.40 0.97 -23.60
C GLU A 73 4.23 2.22 -23.40
N GLN A 74 3.96 3.30 -24.18
CA GLN A 74 4.69 4.55 -24.03
C GLN A 74 4.40 5.19 -22.65
N ARG A 75 3.15 5.18 -22.21
CA ARG A 75 2.76 5.66 -20.87
C ARG A 75 3.50 4.89 -19.77
N ARG A 76 3.60 3.55 -19.89
CA ARG A 76 4.33 2.72 -18.94
C ARG A 76 5.82 3.09 -18.90
N ARG A 77 6.49 3.22 -20.05
CA ARG A 77 7.91 3.62 -20.14
C ARG A 77 8.16 4.98 -19.50
N VAL A 78 7.31 5.95 -19.79
CA VAL A 78 7.43 7.29 -19.19
C VAL A 78 7.28 7.22 -17.66
N ARG A 79 6.30 6.49 -17.16
CA ARG A 79 6.11 6.31 -15.73
C ARG A 79 7.23 5.51 -15.07
N GLU A 80 7.75 4.48 -15.72
CA GLU A 80 8.94 3.74 -15.26
C GLU A 80 10.11 4.69 -15.01
N GLU A 81 10.40 5.58 -15.97
CA GLU A 81 11.49 6.54 -15.83
C GLU A 81 11.23 7.56 -14.70
N ILE A 82 10.01 8.06 -14.57
CA ILE A 82 9.62 8.98 -13.48
C ILE A 82 9.82 8.31 -12.12
N VAL A 83 9.31 7.10 -11.95
CA VAL A 83 9.39 6.33 -10.71
C VAL A 83 10.84 5.99 -10.38
N SER A 84 11.60 5.51 -11.36
CA SER A 84 13.02 5.19 -11.20
C SER A 84 13.84 6.40 -10.75
N ARG A 85 13.65 7.55 -11.38
CA ARG A 85 14.33 8.80 -10.99
C ARG A 85 13.96 9.27 -9.60
N ALA A 86 12.67 9.15 -9.25
CA ALA A 86 12.21 9.54 -7.92
C ALA A 86 12.81 8.64 -6.82
N MET A 87 12.92 7.33 -7.05
CA MET A 87 13.56 6.39 -6.14
C MET A 87 15.07 6.64 -6.02
N LEU A 88 15.77 6.89 -7.15
CA LEU A 88 17.18 7.27 -7.15
C LEU A 88 17.42 8.59 -6.41
N GLY A 89 16.54 9.56 -6.59
CA GLY A 89 16.60 10.85 -5.89
C GLY A 89 16.43 10.75 -4.37
N ALA A 90 15.90 9.63 -3.88
CA ALA A 90 15.88 9.30 -2.46
C ALA A 90 17.23 8.74 -1.94
N GLY A 91 18.29 8.77 -2.75
CA GLY A 91 19.64 8.37 -2.37
C GLY A 91 19.88 6.86 -2.37
N ARG A 92 19.10 6.08 -3.12
CA ARG A 92 19.19 4.61 -3.14
C ARG A 92 19.37 4.08 -4.54
N ALA A 93 19.97 2.90 -4.65
CA ALA A 93 20.01 2.15 -5.90
C ALA A 93 18.60 1.70 -6.29
N VAL A 94 18.35 1.61 -7.59
CA VAL A 94 17.11 1.06 -8.16
C VAL A 94 17.46 -0.15 -8.99
N VAL A 95 16.91 -1.29 -8.61
CA VAL A 95 16.98 -2.52 -9.40
C VAL A 95 15.78 -2.56 -10.33
N ARG A 96 16.05 -2.81 -11.62
CA ARG A 96 15.03 -3.01 -12.64
C ARG A 96 14.95 -4.49 -12.97
N GLU A 97 13.88 -5.11 -12.54
CA GLU A 97 13.66 -6.54 -12.74
C GLU A 97 12.72 -6.79 -13.92
N PRO A 98 13.12 -7.60 -14.90
CA PRO A 98 12.27 -7.88 -16.05
C PRO A 98 11.04 -8.69 -15.64
N VAL A 99 9.87 -8.24 -16.07
CA VAL A 99 8.61 -8.99 -16.03
C VAL A 99 8.38 -9.66 -17.38
N ASP A 100 8.64 -8.91 -18.44
CA ASP A 100 8.61 -9.37 -19.82
C ASP A 100 9.66 -8.61 -20.63
N ASP A 101 10.66 -9.32 -21.12
CA ASP A 101 11.77 -8.72 -21.85
C ASP A 101 11.35 -8.24 -23.25
N ALA A 102 10.45 -8.96 -23.91
CA ALA A 102 9.98 -8.60 -25.26
C ALA A 102 9.17 -7.30 -25.24
N LEU A 103 8.37 -7.11 -24.20
CA LEU A 103 7.55 -5.91 -24.00
C LEU A 103 8.25 -4.83 -23.14
N LEU A 104 9.48 -5.09 -22.70
CA LEU A 104 10.26 -4.20 -21.82
C LEU A 104 9.48 -3.78 -20.58
N VAL A 105 8.72 -4.71 -20.00
CA VAL A 105 7.99 -4.51 -18.73
C VAL A 105 8.90 -4.83 -17.57
N ARG A 106 9.01 -3.93 -16.60
CA ARG A 106 9.90 -4.09 -15.46
C ARG A 106 9.23 -3.77 -14.13
N THR A 107 9.62 -4.50 -13.10
CA THR A 107 9.40 -4.13 -11.70
C THR A 107 10.60 -3.31 -11.22
N LEU A 108 10.33 -2.24 -10.49
CA LEU A 108 11.36 -1.37 -9.92
C LEU A 108 11.43 -1.60 -8.41
N GLU A 109 12.62 -1.89 -7.91
CA GLU A 109 12.86 -2.10 -6.48
C GLU A 109 13.91 -1.10 -5.97
N SER A 110 13.63 -0.52 -4.80
CA SER A 110 14.59 0.25 -4.03
C SER A 110 14.54 -0.20 -2.57
N GLU A 111 15.70 -0.42 -1.95
CA GLU A 111 15.77 -0.98 -0.60
C GLU A 111 16.40 0.01 0.39
N GLN A 112 15.73 0.18 1.55
CA GLN A 112 16.30 0.78 2.75
C GLN A 112 16.78 -0.34 3.65
N LEU A 113 18.11 -0.46 3.81
CA LEU A 113 18.69 -1.52 4.60
C LEU A 113 18.40 -1.35 6.09
N GLY A 114 18.06 -2.44 6.74
CA GLY A 114 17.97 -2.56 8.20
C GLY A 114 19.26 -3.07 8.82
N ALA A 115 19.37 -2.93 10.14
CA ALA A 115 20.51 -3.42 10.91
C ALA A 115 20.63 -4.96 10.88
N MET A 116 19.49 -5.67 10.82
CA MET A 116 19.44 -7.15 10.74
C MET A 116 19.30 -7.57 9.28
N ARG A 117 20.40 -7.74 8.57
CA ARG A 117 20.41 -8.06 7.14
C ARG A 117 19.81 -9.42 6.80
N ASP A 118 19.93 -10.38 7.71
CA ASP A 118 19.42 -11.76 7.53
C ASP A 118 17.96 -11.91 8.00
N ALA A 119 17.36 -10.86 8.54
CA ALA A 119 15.96 -10.90 8.93
C ALA A 119 15.04 -10.75 7.71
N SER A 120 13.81 -11.28 7.83
CA SER A 120 12.77 -11.07 6.84
C SER A 120 12.52 -9.58 6.60
N CYS A 121 12.37 -9.18 5.33
CA CYS A 121 12.13 -7.80 4.94
C CYS A 121 10.63 -7.42 5.03
N VAL A 122 10.38 -6.12 5.09
CA VAL A 122 9.05 -5.54 4.88
C VAL A 122 8.98 -5.00 3.46
N ILE A 123 7.85 -5.22 2.78
CA ILE A 123 7.65 -4.77 1.40
C ILE A 123 6.49 -3.79 1.36
N PHE A 124 6.73 -2.59 0.81
CA PHE A 124 5.69 -1.68 0.37
C PHE A 124 5.66 -1.68 -1.15
N GLY A 125 4.50 -2.01 -1.71
CA GLY A 125 4.34 -2.13 -3.15
C GLY A 125 3.19 -1.30 -3.70
N ALA A 126 3.33 -0.81 -4.93
CA ALA A 126 2.28 -0.13 -5.67
C ALA A 126 2.44 -0.35 -7.17
N ARG A 127 1.34 -0.24 -7.92
CA ARG A 127 1.38 -0.32 -9.40
C ARG A 127 1.63 1.05 -10.01
N TYR A 128 2.54 1.13 -10.98
CA TYR A 128 2.81 2.38 -11.70
C TYR A 128 2.21 2.40 -13.12
N ASP A 129 1.80 1.26 -13.65
CA ASP A 129 1.24 1.13 -15.01
C ASP A 129 -0.29 1.24 -15.06
N GLY A 130 -0.97 1.18 -13.90
CA GLY A 130 -2.42 1.28 -13.79
C GLY A 130 -2.98 2.68 -14.04
N ASP A 131 -4.30 2.78 -14.08
CA ASP A 131 -4.99 4.08 -14.20
C ASP A 131 -4.96 4.88 -12.88
N ASP A 132 -4.86 4.20 -11.74
CA ASP A 132 -4.68 4.83 -10.46
C ASP A 132 -3.20 4.95 -10.11
N ILE A 133 -2.76 6.18 -9.86
CA ILE A 133 -1.38 6.51 -9.54
C ILE A 133 -1.20 6.97 -8.09
N SER A 134 -2.28 7.05 -7.30
CA SER A 134 -2.21 7.52 -5.91
C SER A 134 -1.35 6.60 -5.05
N GLY A 135 -1.45 5.29 -5.26
CA GLY A 135 -0.63 4.29 -4.57
C GLY A 135 0.86 4.46 -4.86
N VAL A 136 1.25 4.63 -6.13
CA VAL A 136 2.66 4.83 -6.47
C VAL A 136 3.19 6.19 -6.01
N ALA A 137 2.37 7.24 -6.03
CA ALA A 137 2.75 8.54 -5.48
C ALA A 137 3.02 8.45 -3.95
N ALA A 138 2.15 7.74 -3.21
CA ALA A 138 2.37 7.47 -1.80
C ALA A 138 3.62 6.59 -1.55
N LEU A 139 3.88 5.60 -2.40
CA LEU A 139 5.09 4.76 -2.34
C LEU A 139 6.37 5.61 -2.48
N LEU A 140 6.39 6.55 -3.44
CA LEU A 140 7.52 7.45 -3.65
C LEU A 140 7.71 8.41 -2.46
N ALA A 141 6.63 8.90 -1.89
CA ALA A 141 6.67 9.72 -0.68
C ALA A 141 7.21 8.94 0.53
N LEU A 142 6.78 7.68 0.73
CA LEU A 142 7.35 6.79 1.74
C LEU A 142 8.84 6.54 1.52
N CYS A 143 9.23 6.26 0.28
CA CYS A 143 10.62 6.04 -0.10
C CYS A 143 11.49 7.23 0.31
N ARG A 144 11.08 8.46 0.04
CA ARG A 144 11.77 9.69 0.45
C ARG A 144 11.74 9.91 1.97
N GLY A 145 10.55 9.79 2.57
CA GLY A 145 10.35 10.03 4.00
C GLY A 145 11.16 9.10 4.91
N LEU A 146 11.47 7.90 4.42
CA LEU A 146 12.26 6.90 5.15
C LEU A 146 13.74 6.85 4.72
N ALA A 147 14.22 7.83 3.94
CA ALA A 147 15.59 7.81 3.38
C ALA A 147 16.68 7.71 4.47
N HIS A 148 16.47 8.32 5.61
CA HIS A 148 17.45 8.36 6.70
C HIS A 148 16.96 7.60 7.95
N ALA A 149 15.87 6.83 7.84
CA ALA A 149 15.33 6.08 8.96
C ALA A 149 16.29 4.94 9.37
N ARG A 150 16.51 4.82 10.68
CA ARG A 150 17.22 3.69 11.25
C ARG A 150 16.24 2.54 11.45
N LEU A 151 16.40 1.49 10.67
CA LEU A 151 15.51 0.35 10.65
C LEU A 151 16.17 -0.88 11.26
N ARG A 152 15.41 -1.75 11.87
CA ARG A 152 15.87 -3.08 12.29
C ARG A 152 15.78 -4.08 11.13
N ARG A 153 14.65 -4.15 10.43
CA ARG A 153 14.46 -4.91 9.20
C ARG A 153 14.57 -3.99 7.99
N SER A 154 15.05 -4.52 6.89
CA SER A 154 15.03 -3.81 5.62
C SER A 154 13.59 -3.54 5.16
N ILE A 155 13.39 -2.39 4.52
CA ILE A 155 12.15 -2.07 3.79
C ILE A 155 12.49 -2.04 2.30
N ARG A 156 11.71 -2.78 1.50
CA ARG A 156 11.75 -2.73 0.04
C ARG A 156 10.55 -1.96 -0.48
N PHE A 157 10.84 -0.94 -1.27
CA PHE A 157 9.84 -0.15 -2.00
C PHE A 157 9.79 -0.70 -3.41
N VAL A 158 8.65 -1.25 -3.81
CA VAL A 158 8.53 -1.99 -5.07
C VAL A 158 7.41 -1.40 -5.92
N ALA A 159 7.76 -0.87 -7.09
CA ALA A 159 6.78 -0.41 -8.06
C ALA A 159 6.57 -1.49 -9.12
N PHE A 160 5.35 -2.03 -9.18
CA PHE A 160 4.97 -3.12 -10.07
C PHE A 160 4.39 -2.61 -11.39
N ALA A 161 4.63 -3.39 -12.45
CA ALA A 161 3.89 -3.31 -13.71
C ALA A 161 3.55 -4.71 -14.19
N ASP A 162 2.44 -4.85 -14.91
CA ASP A 162 1.99 -6.12 -15.44
C ASP A 162 2.22 -6.20 -16.97
N ALA A 163 2.64 -7.36 -17.42
CA ALA A 163 2.55 -7.76 -18.83
C ALA A 163 1.18 -8.45 -19.05
N PRO A 164 0.71 -8.59 -20.30
CA PRO A 164 -0.63 -9.13 -20.58
C PRO A 164 -0.91 -10.50 -19.98
N GLN A 165 0.13 -11.32 -19.79
CA GLN A 165 -0.02 -12.69 -19.28
C GLN A 165 0.73 -12.91 -17.95
N VAL A 166 1.46 -11.91 -17.45
CA VAL A 166 2.34 -12.06 -16.28
C VAL A 166 2.19 -10.86 -15.37
N SER A 167 1.74 -11.12 -14.14
CA SER A 167 1.75 -10.06 -13.12
C SER A 167 3.16 -9.83 -12.58
N GLY A 168 3.60 -8.58 -12.59
CA GLY A 168 4.90 -8.19 -12.04
C GLY A 168 5.04 -8.54 -10.57
N SER A 169 3.99 -8.35 -9.79
CA SER A 169 4.00 -8.73 -8.37
C SER A 169 4.08 -10.25 -8.17
N ALA A 170 3.46 -11.05 -9.07
CA ALA A 170 3.55 -12.50 -8.98
C ALA A 170 4.96 -12.99 -9.30
N ARG A 171 5.58 -12.47 -10.37
CA ARG A 171 6.96 -12.81 -10.73
C ARG A 171 7.96 -12.38 -9.65
N TYR A 172 7.77 -11.21 -9.09
CA TYR A 172 8.59 -10.71 -8.00
C TYR A 172 8.47 -11.60 -6.75
N ALA A 173 7.26 -11.96 -6.34
CA ALA A 173 7.03 -12.84 -5.19
C ALA A 173 7.62 -14.23 -5.42
N GLU A 174 7.49 -14.81 -6.62
CA GLU A 174 8.10 -16.07 -7.00
C GLU A 174 9.63 -16.03 -6.88
N ARG A 175 10.26 -14.97 -7.39
CA ARG A 175 11.71 -14.79 -7.27
C ARG A 175 12.19 -14.74 -5.82
N LEU A 176 11.46 -14.00 -4.96
CA LEU A 176 11.80 -13.96 -3.54
C LEU A 176 11.66 -15.34 -2.88
N TRP A 177 10.62 -16.07 -3.25
CA TRP A 177 10.35 -17.41 -2.73
C TRP A 177 11.47 -18.38 -3.15
N THR A 178 11.81 -18.43 -4.41
CA THR A 178 12.88 -19.31 -4.94
C THR A 178 14.26 -18.91 -4.43
N GLY A 179 14.48 -17.61 -4.18
CA GLY A 179 15.71 -17.09 -3.59
C GLY A 179 15.80 -17.24 -2.06
N GLY A 180 14.81 -17.85 -1.40
CA GLY A 180 14.82 -18.05 0.04
C GLY A 180 14.68 -16.76 0.87
N VAL A 181 14.23 -15.67 0.26
CA VAL A 181 14.08 -14.38 0.94
C VAL A 181 12.82 -14.39 1.81
N GLY A 182 12.97 -14.20 3.11
CA GLY A 182 11.86 -14.07 4.04
C GLY A 182 11.12 -12.73 3.90
N VAL A 183 9.78 -12.75 3.89
CA VAL A 183 8.95 -11.54 3.92
C VAL A 183 8.17 -11.50 5.23
N HIS A 184 8.46 -10.49 6.06
CA HIS A 184 7.76 -10.27 7.33
C HIS A 184 6.33 -9.79 7.12
N ALA A 185 6.18 -8.81 6.25
CA ALA A 185 4.89 -8.28 5.83
C ALA A 185 5.00 -7.64 4.45
N MET A 186 3.94 -7.74 3.65
CA MET A 186 3.78 -6.99 2.41
C MET A 186 2.54 -6.11 2.50
N VAL A 187 2.71 -4.83 2.15
CA VAL A 187 1.65 -3.82 2.13
C VAL A 187 1.51 -3.31 0.70
N SER A 188 0.38 -3.59 0.08
CA SER A 188 0.05 -3.06 -1.25
C SER A 188 -0.70 -1.74 -1.09
N LEU A 189 -0.15 -0.66 -1.64
CA LEU A 189 -0.78 0.64 -1.72
C LEU A 189 -1.57 0.70 -3.03
N ALA A 190 -2.82 0.25 -3.00
CA ALA A 190 -3.64 0.16 -4.20
C ALA A 190 -4.26 1.51 -4.57
N ARG A 191 -4.87 2.17 -3.59
CA ARG A 191 -5.45 3.52 -3.71
C ARG A 191 -5.36 4.24 -2.37
N VAL A 192 -4.87 5.47 -2.37
CA VAL A 192 -4.62 6.20 -1.13
C VAL A 192 -5.20 7.62 -1.18
N ASP A 193 -5.92 7.97 -2.24
CA ASP A 193 -6.41 9.34 -2.47
C ASP A 193 -7.77 9.65 -1.84
N LEU A 194 -8.40 8.71 -1.19
CA LEU A 194 -9.69 8.81 -0.53
C LEU A 194 -10.81 9.45 -1.40
N SER A 195 -11.92 8.80 -1.49
CA SER A 195 -13.10 9.34 -2.18
C SER A 195 -13.55 10.67 -1.54
N ARG A 196 -14.22 11.52 -2.32
CA ARG A 196 -14.68 12.86 -1.89
C ARG A 196 -15.73 12.85 -0.78
N ASP A 197 -16.21 11.67 -0.37
CA ASP A 197 -17.15 11.53 0.73
C ASP A 197 -16.42 11.81 2.06
N HIS A 198 -16.95 12.75 2.83
CA HIS A 198 -16.33 13.35 4.01
C HIS A 198 -16.03 12.35 5.16
N GLU A 199 -16.55 11.16 5.11
CA GLU A 199 -16.33 10.09 6.10
C GLU A 199 -15.36 8.98 5.61
N ALA A 200 -14.68 9.20 4.49
CA ALA A 200 -13.86 8.17 3.88
C ALA A 200 -12.65 7.81 4.78
N ALA A 201 -12.69 6.63 5.35
CA ALA A 201 -11.55 5.99 5.99
C ALA A 201 -10.77 5.17 4.98
N LEU A 202 -9.45 5.02 5.16
CA LEU A 202 -8.68 4.04 4.42
C LEU A 202 -9.07 2.62 4.86
N LEU A 203 -9.24 1.73 3.89
CA LEU A 203 -9.51 0.33 4.11
C LEU A 203 -8.20 -0.46 4.14
N PHE A 204 -7.97 -1.15 5.23
CA PHE A 204 -6.90 -2.12 5.40
C PHE A 204 -7.51 -3.50 5.17
N VAL A 205 -7.25 -4.10 4.01
CA VAL A 205 -7.92 -5.32 3.55
C VAL A 205 -6.96 -6.49 3.55
N GLY A 206 -7.37 -7.59 4.15
CA GLY A 206 -6.60 -8.82 4.19
C GLY A 206 -7.51 -10.03 4.44
N ASN A 207 -6.92 -11.15 4.86
CA ASN A 207 -7.66 -12.34 5.21
C ASN A 207 -7.58 -12.66 6.72
N MET A 208 -8.29 -13.68 7.17
CA MET A 208 -8.31 -14.09 8.58
C MET A 208 -6.92 -14.39 9.15
N ARG A 209 -5.97 -14.85 8.33
CA ARG A 209 -4.58 -15.11 8.77
C ARG A 209 -3.82 -13.81 9.04
N THR A 210 -4.21 -12.71 8.39
CA THR A 210 -3.57 -11.38 8.53
C THR A 210 -4.29 -10.48 9.54
N ARG A 211 -5.29 -10.96 10.28
CA ARG A 211 -6.10 -10.14 11.19
C ARG A 211 -5.29 -9.34 12.22
N ARG A 212 -4.21 -9.93 12.76
CA ARG A 212 -3.30 -9.23 13.69
C ARG A 212 -2.56 -8.11 12.98
N LEU A 213 -1.97 -8.41 11.82
CA LEU A 213 -1.30 -7.40 10.99
C LEU A 213 -2.24 -6.24 10.64
N LEU A 214 -3.52 -6.55 10.31
CA LEU A 214 -4.54 -5.54 10.03
C LEU A 214 -4.82 -4.67 11.26
N ALA A 215 -5.05 -5.27 12.42
CA ALA A 215 -5.35 -4.56 13.66
C ALA A 215 -4.19 -3.66 14.08
N ASP A 216 -2.97 -4.19 14.12
CA ASP A 216 -1.76 -3.45 14.51
C ASP A 216 -1.47 -2.30 13.52
N SER A 217 -1.61 -2.57 12.21
CA SER A 217 -1.39 -1.56 11.18
C SER A 217 -2.41 -0.44 11.26
N LYS A 218 -3.70 -0.78 11.45
CA LYS A 218 -4.79 0.20 11.64
C LYS A 218 -4.52 1.08 12.86
N GLU A 219 -4.24 0.46 14.01
CA GLU A 219 -4.02 1.18 15.26
C GLU A 219 -2.86 2.18 15.15
N VAL A 220 -1.71 1.75 14.63
CA VAL A 220 -0.54 2.62 14.43
C VAL A 220 -0.84 3.73 13.44
N PHE A 221 -1.56 3.43 12.36
CA PHE A 221 -1.95 4.41 11.35
C PHE A 221 -2.84 5.49 11.96
N GLU A 222 -3.90 5.12 12.70
CA GLU A 222 -4.85 6.07 13.29
C GLU A 222 -4.22 6.96 14.38
N ARG A 223 -3.24 6.45 15.11
CA ARG A 223 -2.52 7.25 16.11
C ARG A 223 -1.68 8.37 15.48
N ALA A 224 -1.17 8.15 14.29
CA ALA A 224 -0.27 9.09 13.61
C ALA A 224 -0.97 9.92 12.51
N SER A 225 -2.12 9.48 12.02
CA SER A 225 -2.89 10.14 10.96
C SER A 225 -4.14 10.80 11.52
N ARG A 226 -4.62 11.85 10.82
CA ARG A 226 -5.94 12.44 11.05
C ARG A 226 -7.05 11.73 10.24
N ILE A 227 -6.66 10.78 9.39
CA ILE A 227 -7.58 9.99 8.57
C ILE A 227 -7.93 8.73 9.34
N GLY A 228 -9.22 8.39 9.37
CA GLY A 228 -9.68 7.13 9.95
C GLY A 228 -9.23 5.92 9.11
N ALA A 229 -9.22 4.76 9.71
CA ALA A 229 -8.95 3.50 9.04
C ALA A 229 -9.97 2.43 9.44
N ARG A 230 -10.32 1.56 8.49
CA ARG A 230 -11.12 0.36 8.73
C ARG A 230 -10.32 -0.86 8.38
N ALA A 231 -10.33 -1.89 9.22
CA ALA A 231 -9.67 -3.15 8.95
C ALA A 231 -10.73 -4.19 8.55
N LEU A 232 -10.53 -4.81 7.38
CA LEU A 232 -11.42 -5.83 6.83
C LEU A 232 -10.66 -7.14 6.68
N ALA A 233 -10.96 -8.12 7.52
CA ALA A 233 -10.45 -9.49 7.42
C ALA A 233 -11.47 -10.35 6.69
N LEU A 234 -11.32 -10.50 5.38
CA LEU A 234 -12.29 -11.14 4.49
C LEU A 234 -11.93 -12.60 4.19
N PRO A 235 -12.90 -13.44 3.82
CA PRO A 235 -12.63 -14.79 3.36
C PRO A 235 -11.73 -14.80 2.12
N SER A 236 -10.75 -15.72 2.07
CA SER A 236 -9.73 -15.76 0.99
C SER A 236 -10.29 -16.08 -0.40
N TRP A 237 -11.51 -16.59 -0.48
CA TRP A 237 -12.17 -16.93 -1.74
C TRP A 237 -12.85 -15.73 -2.43
N LEU A 238 -13.03 -14.60 -1.74
CA LEU A 238 -13.62 -13.40 -2.33
C LEU A 238 -12.78 -12.88 -3.50
N PRO A 239 -13.41 -12.57 -4.65
CA PRO A 239 -12.70 -12.16 -5.88
C PRO A 239 -11.73 -11.00 -5.65
N GLY A 240 -12.13 -9.96 -4.96
CA GLY A 240 -11.29 -8.78 -4.67
C GLY A 240 -10.04 -9.07 -3.84
N LEU A 241 -10.02 -10.18 -3.07
CA LEU A 241 -8.83 -10.62 -2.32
C LEU A 241 -7.91 -11.53 -3.13
N ARG A 242 -8.39 -12.08 -4.24
CA ARG A 242 -7.59 -12.95 -5.13
C ARG A 242 -6.85 -12.15 -6.20
N ALA A 243 -7.25 -10.89 -6.39
CA ALA A 243 -6.63 -9.95 -7.30
C ALA A 243 -5.73 -8.96 -6.55
N GLY A 244 -4.83 -8.32 -7.27
CA GLY A 244 -3.90 -7.32 -6.74
C GLY A 244 -2.60 -7.90 -6.19
N ASP A 245 -1.66 -7.00 -5.93
CA ASP A 245 -0.27 -7.35 -5.63
C ASP A 245 -0.12 -8.16 -4.34
N HIS A 246 -0.89 -7.82 -3.29
CA HIS A 246 -0.88 -8.56 -2.01
C HIS A 246 -1.26 -10.04 -2.18
N ALA A 247 -2.11 -10.38 -3.17
CA ALA A 247 -2.51 -11.75 -3.42
C ALA A 247 -1.34 -12.62 -3.89
N SER A 248 -0.41 -12.05 -4.65
CA SER A 248 0.80 -12.73 -5.13
C SER A 248 1.66 -13.22 -3.97
N PHE A 249 1.86 -12.40 -2.96
CA PHE A 249 2.64 -12.77 -1.77
C PHE A 249 1.92 -13.77 -0.88
N ARG A 250 0.60 -13.65 -0.75
CA ARG A 250 -0.19 -14.60 0.03
C ARG A 250 -0.18 -16.02 -0.52
N ARG A 251 0.01 -16.21 -1.83
CA ARG A 251 0.15 -17.54 -2.45
C ARG A 251 1.38 -18.27 -1.92
N HIS A 252 2.42 -17.55 -1.51
CA HIS A 252 3.64 -18.08 -0.89
C HIS A 252 3.56 -18.14 0.65
N GLY A 253 2.38 -17.89 1.24
CA GLY A 253 2.17 -17.97 2.69
C GLY A 253 2.59 -16.72 3.47
N TRP A 254 3.10 -15.69 2.82
CA TRP A 254 3.52 -14.46 3.49
C TRP A 254 2.33 -13.59 3.92
N PRO A 255 2.43 -12.94 5.09
CA PRO A 255 1.42 -11.96 5.51
C PRO A 255 1.40 -10.78 4.55
N ALA A 256 0.24 -10.54 3.91
CA ALA A 256 0.09 -9.44 2.96
C ALA A 256 -1.29 -8.81 3.08
N ILE A 257 -1.31 -7.48 3.12
CA ILE A 257 -2.52 -6.65 3.19
C ILE A 257 -2.52 -5.62 2.05
N MET A 258 -3.70 -5.11 1.74
CA MET A 258 -3.89 -4.03 0.79
C MET A 258 -4.45 -2.81 1.54
N ILE A 259 -3.99 -1.63 1.20
CA ILE A 259 -4.55 -0.35 1.63
C ILE A 259 -5.21 0.29 0.43
N ALA A 260 -6.49 0.63 0.57
CA ALA A 260 -7.30 1.24 -0.46
C ALA A 260 -8.26 2.28 0.13
N ASP A 261 -8.75 3.20 -0.69
CA ASP A 261 -9.77 4.18 -0.32
C ASP A 261 -11.18 3.60 -0.38
N ARG A 262 -11.35 2.46 -1.03
CA ARG A 262 -12.63 1.76 -1.20
C ARG A 262 -12.41 0.26 -1.42
N THR A 263 -13.49 -0.47 -1.36
CA THR A 263 -13.46 -1.91 -1.62
C THR A 263 -13.01 -2.21 -3.06
N PRO A 264 -12.27 -3.31 -3.28
CA PRO A 264 -11.66 -3.64 -4.58
C PRO A 264 -12.64 -3.79 -5.75
N TRP A 265 -13.90 -4.06 -5.46
CA TRP A 265 -14.97 -4.26 -6.46
C TRP A 265 -15.75 -2.99 -6.81
N ARG A 266 -15.56 -1.89 -6.10
CA ARG A 266 -16.20 -0.61 -6.46
C ARG A 266 -15.44 0.09 -7.56
N ALA A 267 -16.13 0.41 -8.64
CA ALA A 267 -15.56 1.21 -9.73
C ALA A 267 -15.15 2.61 -9.23
N ARG A 268 -14.06 3.13 -9.78
CA ARG A 268 -13.61 4.49 -9.52
C ARG A 268 -14.40 5.48 -10.37
N ALA A 269 -14.82 6.60 -9.76
CA ALA A 269 -15.18 7.79 -10.53
C ALA A 269 -13.90 8.36 -11.20
N PRO A 270 -13.96 8.78 -12.48
CA PRO A 270 -12.82 9.40 -13.15
C PRO A 270 -12.40 10.69 -12.44
N GLY A 271 -11.11 10.90 -12.26
CA GLY A 271 -10.57 12.10 -11.64
C GLY A 271 -9.07 11.98 -11.35
N ALA A 272 -8.41 13.13 -11.19
CA ALA A 272 -7.04 13.17 -10.71
C ALA A 272 -6.99 12.81 -9.22
N PRO A 273 -5.89 12.20 -8.73
CA PRO A 273 -5.70 11.93 -7.30
C PRO A 273 -5.73 13.22 -6.48
N ASP A 274 -6.30 13.13 -5.29
CA ASP A 274 -6.33 14.24 -4.33
C ASP A 274 -5.01 14.24 -3.53
N VAL A 275 -4.12 15.16 -3.87
CA VAL A 275 -2.79 15.29 -3.25
C VAL A 275 -2.87 15.58 -1.75
N ASP A 276 -3.82 16.40 -1.32
CA ASP A 276 -3.94 16.77 0.09
C ASP A 276 -4.38 15.57 0.95
N ARG A 277 -5.21 14.71 0.40
CA ARG A 277 -5.62 13.47 1.07
C ARG A 277 -4.51 12.44 1.12
N ILE A 278 -3.73 12.28 0.04
CA ILE A 278 -2.52 11.44 0.07
C ILE A 278 -1.56 11.98 1.13
N ALA A 279 -1.30 13.28 1.15
CA ALA A 279 -0.42 13.90 2.14
C ALA A 279 -0.90 13.70 3.58
N ALA A 280 -2.21 13.78 3.81
CA ALA A 280 -2.81 13.56 5.12
C ALA A 280 -2.68 12.09 5.60
N ALA A 281 -2.60 11.12 4.69
CA ALA A 281 -2.37 9.71 5.02
C ALA A 281 -0.91 9.39 5.34
N MET A 282 0.03 10.18 4.84
CA MET A 282 1.47 9.88 4.92
C MET A 282 2.01 9.70 6.34
N PRO A 283 1.64 10.52 7.35
CA PRO A 283 2.13 10.29 8.72
C PRO A 283 1.78 8.91 9.25
N GLY A 284 0.54 8.44 9.01
CA GLY A 284 0.10 7.11 9.38
C GLY A 284 0.84 5.99 8.64
N LEU A 285 1.06 6.16 7.33
CA LEU A 285 1.81 5.19 6.51
C LEU A 285 3.28 5.11 6.93
N VAL A 286 3.92 6.24 7.26
CA VAL A 286 5.30 6.27 7.77
C VAL A 286 5.39 5.58 9.13
N ALA A 287 4.49 5.90 10.06
CA ALA A 287 4.46 5.25 11.38
C ALA A 287 4.28 3.73 11.27
N MET A 288 3.37 3.29 10.39
CA MET A 288 3.17 1.88 10.12
C MET A 288 4.42 1.21 9.53
N ALA A 289 5.10 1.86 8.58
CA ALA A 289 6.32 1.34 7.98
C ALA A 289 7.44 1.18 9.03
N LEU A 290 7.63 2.17 9.87
CA LEU A 290 8.59 2.13 10.98
C LEU A 290 8.23 1.02 11.98
N ARG A 291 6.98 0.87 12.34
CA ARG A 291 6.50 -0.19 13.25
C ARG A 291 6.79 -1.58 12.71
N LEU A 292 6.45 -1.85 11.44
CA LEU A 292 6.70 -3.13 10.79
C LEU A 292 8.20 -3.44 10.68
N ALA A 293 9.02 -2.42 10.46
CA ALA A 293 10.46 -2.57 10.34
C ALA A 293 11.19 -2.63 11.69
N SER A 294 10.61 -2.14 12.79
CA SER A 294 11.23 -2.18 14.12
C SER A 294 11.20 -3.55 14.78
N GLY A 295 10.21 -4.39 14.45
CA GLY A 295 10.13 -5.77 14.93
C GLY A 295 9.79 -5.93 16.43
N VAL A 296 9.10 -4.94 17.00
CA VAL A 296 8.57 -4.97 18.37
C VAL A 296 7.08 -5.27 18.34
#